data_774ecb2f7963d961d1e984f49c978276
#
_entry.id   774ecb2f7963d961d1e984f49c978276
#
_cell.length_a   1.000
_cell.length_b   1.000
_cell.length_c   1.000
_cell.angle_alpha   90.00
_cell.angle_beta   90.00
_cell.angle_gamma   90.00
#
_symmetry.space_group_name_H-M   'P 1'
#
loop_
_entity.id
_entity.type
_entity.pdbx_description
1 polymer ?
#
loop_
_entity_poly.entity_id
_entity_poly.type
_entity_poly.pdbx_seq_one_letter_code
_entity_poly.pdbx_strand_id
1 'polypeptide(L)'
;MPTPDVPARIIPAGELFQHVSRASYRGTALHFGRSGGSRFDDPALRFGTLYVGFDLSTALMESVFRQHRWSRRAKRAITRTEVYSRMVRAIGVLEPLSLADLTAPGVMASQFGLNLAQLASRRYAHTQRIAALLHELAEPDGAHRFDGVLYPSRNNHPAACVALFDRAAEKLSLVDDIALRDHVDWPSFLSNYQVVVLPA
;
A
#
# COMPACT_ATOMS: atom_id res chain seq x y z
N MET A 1 -4.75 7.66 26.93
CA MET A 1 -3.62 8.29 26.24
C MET A 1 -4.16 9.53 25.50
N PRO A 2 -3.40 10.62 25.36
CA PRO A 2 -3.86 11.74 24.55
C PRO A 2 -4.07 11.27 23.11
N THR A 3 -5.03 11.89 22.42
CA THR A 3 -5.27 11.65 21.00
C THR A 3 -4.01 12.02 20.20
N PRO A 4 -3.48 11.13 19.33
CA PRO A 4 -2.27 11.43 18.60
C PRO A 4 -2.51 12.58 17.62
N ASP A 5 -1.58 13.54 17.58
CA ASP A 5 -1.58 14.62 16.62
C ASP A 5 -0.86 14.17 15.34
N VAL A 6 -1.64 13.68 14.38
CA VAL A 6 -1.14 13.17 13.09
C VAL A 6 -1.60 14.09 11.98
N PRO A 7 -0.69 14.67 11.19
CA PRO A 7 -1.08 15.53 10.08
C PRO A 7 -1.82 14.73 9.00
N ALA A 8 -2.78 15.38 8.35
CA ALA A 8 -3.46 14.84 7.20
C ALA A 8 -2.69 15.16 5.92
N ARG A 9 -2.50 14.17 5.06
CA ARG A 9 -2.10 14.36 3.66
C ARG A 9 -3.34 14.25 2.80
N ILE A 10 -3.72 15.32 2.15
CA ILE A 10 -4.84 15.31 1.20
C ILE A 10 -4.34 14.81 -0.15
N ILE A 11 -4.97 13.77 -0.66
CA ILE A 11 -4.80 13.29 -2.03
C ILE A 11 -5.95 13.86 -2.85
N PRO A 12 -5.67 14.65 -3.89
CA PRO A 12 -6.74 15.29 -4.66
C PRO A 12 -7.51 14.30 -5.53
N ALA A 13 -8.72 14.65 -5.91
CA ALA A 13 -9.43 13.97 -6.99
C ALA A 13 -8.62 14.03 -8.29
N GLY A 14 -8.67 12.96 -9.08
CA GLY A 14 -7.88 12.79 -10.30
C GLY A 14 -6.52 12.12 -10.10
N GLU A 15 -6.05 11.95 -8.86
CA GLU A 15 -4.83 11.18 -8.58
C GLU A 15 -5.05 9.70 -8.96
N LEU A 16 -3.97 9.04 -9.43
CA LEU A 16 -3.97 7.64 -9.82
C LEU A 16 -3.06 6.83 -8.91
N PHE A 17 -3.58 5.73 -8.40
CA PHE A 17 -2.82 4.72 -7.68
C PHE A 17 -2.62 3.46 -8.53
N GLN A 18 -1.56 2.71 -8.23
CA GLN A 18 -1.29 1.39 -8.80
C GLN A 18 -1.49 0.31 -7.74
N HIS A 19 -2.27 -0.70 -8.09
CA HIS A 19 -2.47 -1.90 -7.28
C HIS A 19 -2.10 -3.14 -8.07
N VAL A 20 -1.24 -4.00 -7.50
CA VAL A 20 -0.84 -5.28 -8.14
C VAL A 20 -1.48 -6.44 -7.41
N SER A 21 -2.26 -7.24 -8.14
CA SER A 21 -2.92 -8.43 -7.60
C SER A 21 -2.84 -9.62 -8.55
N ARG A 22 -3.42 -10.76 -8.17
CA ARG A 22 -3.53 -11.92 -9.07
C ARG A 22 -4.70 -11.75 -10.04
N ALA A 23 -4.53 -12.26 -11.26
CA ALA A 23 -5.56 -12.27 -12.29
C ALA A 23 -6.85 -13.01 -11.87
N SER A 24 -6.74 -13.97 -10.95
CA SER A 24 -7.90 -14.65 -10.34
C SER A 24 -8.85 -13.72 -9.58
N TYR A 25 -8.37 -12.53 -9.17
CA TYR A 25 -9.19 -11.51 -8.47
C TYR A 25 -9.69 -10.39 -9.40
N ARG A 26 -9.75 -10.65 -10.71
CA ARG A 26 -10.18 -9.62 -11.69
C ARG A 26 -11.58 -9.09 -11.41
N GLY A 27 -12.49 -9.93 -11.00
CA GLY A 27 -13.88 -9.53 -10.67
C GLY A 27 -14.02 -8.69 -9.40
N THR A 28 -12.96 -8.53 -8.59
CA THR A 28 -12.96 -7.81 -7.30
C THR A 28 -11.81 -6.81 -7.25
N ALA A 29 -11.74 -5.92 -8.25
CA ALA A 29 -10.61 -5.00 -8.44
C ALA A 29 -10.37 -4.05 -7.24
N LEU A 30 -11.44 -3.58 -6.60
CA LEU A 30 -11.42 -2.73 -5.40
C LEU A 30 -11.72 -3.57 -4.15
N HIS A 31 -10.92 -4.61 -3.92
CA HIS A 31 -11.13 -5.49 -2.76
C HIS A 31 -10.36 -4.99 -1.55
N PHE A 32 -11.09 -4.61 -0.51
CA PHE A 32 -10.54 -4.28 0.81
C PHE A 32 -10.46 -5.55 1.66
N GLY A 33 -9.24 -6.13 1.73
CA GLY A 33 -9.02 -7.39 2.45
C GLY A 33 -9.16 -7.25 3.97
N ARG A 34 -9.81 -8.22 4.61
CA ARG A 34 -9.93 -8.33 6.08
C ARG A 34 -9.17 -9.55 6.57
N SER A 35 -7.87 -9.64 6.22
CA SER A 35 -7.07 -10.82 6.56
C SER A 35 -6.39 -10.75 7.93
N GLY A 36 -6.18 -9.54 8.45
CA GLY A 36 -5.37 -9.32 9.65
C GLY A 36 -3.89 -9.67 9.46
N GLY A 37 -3.46 -10.00 8.24
CA GLY A 37 -2.13 -10.52 7.94
C GLY A 37 -1.13 -9.50 7.40
N SER A 38 -1.55 -8.25 7.16
CA SER A 38 -0.69 -7.20 6.61
C SER A 38 -0.46 -6.07 7.62
N ARG A 39 0.43 -5.13 7.25
CA ARG A 39 1.00 -4.14 8.17
C ARG A 39 -0.03 -3.21 8.82
N PHE A 40 -1.03 -2.78 8.08
CA PHE A 40 -2.08 -1.87 8.54
C PHE A 40 -3.47 -2.52 8.50
N ASP A 41 -3.53 -3.86 8.48
CA ASP A 41 -4.80 -4.57 8.65
C ASP A 41 -5.30 -4.45 10.10
N ASP A 42 -6.61 -4.49 10.28
CA ASP A 42 -7.18 -4.62 11.62
C ASP A 42 -7.03 -6.07 12.12
N PRO A 43 -6.35 -6.30 13.25
CA PRO A 43 -6.24 -7.64 13.82
C PRO A 43 -7.60 -8.19 14.29
N ALA A 44 -8.59 -7.32 14.55
CA ALA A 44 -9.95 -7.69 14.91
C ALA A 44 -10.90 -7.81 13.70
N LEU A 45 -10.40 -7.59 12.48
CA LEU A 45 -11.14 -7.71 11.21
C LEU A 45 -12.37 -6.80 11.10
N ARG A 46 -12.41 -5.68 11.83
CA ARG A 46 -13.54 -4.74 11.85
C ARG A 46 -13.64 -3.93 10.57
N PHE A 47 -12.47 -3.61 9.94
CA PHE A 47 -12.39 -2.92 8.66
C PHE A 47 -11.49 -3.65 7.67
N GLY A 48 -11.71 -3.39 6.39
CA GLY A 48 -10.87 -3.88 5.30
C GLY A 48 -9.80 -2.89 4.90
N THR A 49 -8.72 -3.38 4.27
CA THR A 49 -7.60 -2.55 3.83
C THR A 49 -7.22 -2.86 2.39
N LEU A 50 -7.05 -1.82 1.57
CA LEU A 50 -6.52 -1.89 0.21
C LEU A 50 -5.15 -1.21 0.15
N TYR A 51 -4.10 -1.94 -0.29
CA TYR A 51 -2.74 -1.43 -0.40
C TYR A 51 -2.44 -0.97 -1.82
N VAL A 52 -1.98 0.27 -1.98
CA VAL A 52 -1.67 0.85 -3.28
C VAL A 52 -0.33 1.61 -3.25
N GLY A 53 0.28 1.80 -4.41
CA GLY A 53 1.44 2.67 -4.62
C GLY A 53 1.08 3.81 -5.58
N PHE A 54 1.89 4.86 -5.59
CA PHE A 54 1.74 5.96 -6.55
C PHE A 54 2.29 5.61 -7.95
N ASP A 55 3.07 4.56 -8.04
CA ASP A 55 3.66 4.04 -9.29
C ASP A 55 3.75 2.52 -9.26
N LEU A 56 3.99 1.92 -10.44
CA LEU A 56 4.13 0.48 -10.61
C LEU A 56 5.27 -0.09 -9.76
N SER A 57 6.40 0.62 -9.70
CA SER A 57 7.59 0.15 -8.98
C SER A 57 7.30 -0.02 -7.49
N THR A 58 6.66 0.98 -6.90
CA THR A 58 6.27 0.96 -5.48
C THR A 58 5.24 -0.12 -5.22
N ALA A 59 4.22 -0.26 -6.08
CA ALA A 59 3.20 -1.30 -5.95
C ALA A 59 3.82 -2.71 -6.05
N LEU A 60 4.76 -2.95 -6.97
CA LEU A 60 5.46 -4.23 -7.12
C LEU A 60 6.37 -4.53 -5.92
N MET A 61 7.13 -3.54 -5.45
CA MET A 61 8.07 -3.70 -4.34
C MET A 61 7.37 -4.00 -3.01
N GLU A 62 6.16 -3.52 -2.82
CA GLU A 62 5.36 -3.75 -1.60
C GLU A 62 4.36 -4.94 -1.74
N SER A 63 4.25 -5.53 -2.93
CA SER A 63 3.42 -6.72 -3.17
C SER A 63 4.25 -7.94 -3.60
N VAL A 64 4.54 -8.08 -4.87
CA VAL A 64 5.22 -9.24 -5.47
C VAL A 64 6.63 -9.43 -4.88
N PHE A 65 7.37 -8.34 -4.73
CA PHE A 65 8.75 -8.36 -4.24
C PHE A 65 8.87 -8.07 -2.74
N ARG A 66 7.77 -7.97 -2.01
CA ARG A 66 7.73 -7.64 -0.57
C ARG A 66 8.63 -8.52 0.30
N GLN A 67 8.78 -9.78 -0.06
CA GLN A 67 9.56 -10.76 0.71
C GLN A 67 10.90 -11.10 0.08
N HIS A 68 11.22 -10.56 -1.10
CA HIS A 68 12.47 -10.85 -1.76
C HIS A 68 13.64 -10.25 -0.98
N ARG A 69 14.61 -11.10 -0.64
CA ARG A 69 15.89 -10.67 -0.10
C ARG A 69 16.85 -10.50 -1.25
N TRP A 70 17.31 -9.28 -1.47
CA TRP A 70 18.44 -9.07 -2.37
C TRP A 70 19.70 -9.67 -1.76
N SER A 71 20.47 -10.42 -2.54
CA SER A 71 21.82 -10.83 -2.19
C SER A 71 22.75 -10.56 -3.37
N ARG A 72 24.04 -10.36 -3.10
CA ARG A 72 25.04 -10.19 -4.17
C ARG A 72 25.09 -11.39 -5.14
N ARG A 73 24.65 -12.56 -4.71
CA ARG A 73 24.67 -13.81 -5.50
C ARG A 73 23.34 -14.09 -6.19
N ALA A 74 22.24 -13.59 -5.66
CA ALA A 74 20.90 -13.83 -6.23
C ALA A 74 20.28 -12.46 -6.58
N LYS A 75 20.22 -12.15 -7.87
CA LYS A 75 19.38 -11.05 -8.37
C LYS A 75 17.93 -11.32 -7.98
N ARG A 76 17.13 -10.27 -7.91
CA ARG A 76 15.69 -10.47 -7.81
C ARG A 76 15.23 -11.28 -9.01
N ALA A 77 14.40 -12.29 -8.77
CA ALA A 77 13.89 -13.13 -9.83
C ALA A 77 12.38 -13.30 -9.68
N ILE A 78 11.69 -13.38 -10.80
CA ILE A 78 10.27 -13.70 -10.89
C ILE A 78 10.09 -14.74 -11.98
N THR A 79 9.24 -15.75 -11.77
CA THR A 79 8.96 -16.73 -12.83
C THR A 79 8.02 -16.13 -13.88
N ARG A 80 8.11 -16.62 -15.11
CA ARG A 80 7.17 -16.25 -16.18
C ARG A 80 5.73 -16.52 -15.75
N THR A 81 5.47 -17.66 -15.10
CA THR A 81 4.15 -18.01 -14.57
C THR A 81 3.62 -16.95 -13.60
N GLU A 82 4.46 -16.45 -12.69
CA GLU A 82 4.06 -15.41 -11.76
C GLU A 82 3.76 -14.08 -12.47
N VAL A 83 4.57 -13.68 -13.46
CA VAL A 83 4.29 -12.48 -14.28
C VAL A 83 2.94 -12.59 -14.98
N TYR A 84 2.66 -13.73 -15.59
CA TYR A 84 1.40 -13.97 -16.32
C TYR A 84 0.17 -14.06 -15.39
N SER A 85 0.39 -14.39 -14.13
CA SER A 85 -0.68 -14.44 -13.12
C SER A 85 -1.01 -13.09 -12.49
N ARG A 86 -0.29 -12.00 -12.83
CA ARG A 86 -0.46 -10.69 -12.22
C ARG A 86 -1.16 -9.69 -13.12
N MET A 87 -2.00 -8.88 -12.48
CA MET A 87 -2.67 -7.72 -13.06
C MET A 87 -2.20 -6.47 -12.33
N VAL A 88 -2.12 -5.39 -13.08
CA VAL A 88 -1.90 -4.04 -12.56
C VAL A 88 -3.19 -3.26 -12.76
N ARG A 89 -3.68 -2.67 -11.70
CA ARG A 89 -4.90 -1.88 -11.68
C ARG A 89 -4.59 -0.43 -11.43
N ALA A 90 -5.01 0.43 -12.34
CA ALA A 90 -5.04 1.87 -12.10
C ALA A 90 -6.33 2.20 -11.35
N ILE A 91 -6.18 2.75 -10.15
CA ILE A 91 -7.29 3.14 -9.28
C ILE A 91 -7.32 4.66 -9.21
N GLY A 92 -8.39 5.26 -9.71
CA GLY A 92 -8.61 6.70 -9.71
C GLY A 92 -9.27 7.18 -8.42
N VAL A 93 -8.84 8.33 -7.95
CA VAL A 93 -9.45 9.05 -6.83
C VAL A 93 -10.57 9.94 -7.38
N LEU A 94 -11.82 9.68 -7.01
CA LEU A 94 -13.02 10.43 -7.43
C LEU A 94 -13.24 11.66 -6.55
N GLU A 95 -13.00 11.52 -5.23
CA GLU A 95 -13.14 12.57 -4.24
C GLU A 95 -11.87 12.65 -3.38
N PRO A 96 -11.50 13.83 -2.86
CA PRO A 96 -10.30 13.96 -2.06
C PRO A 96 -10.25 12.96 -0.90
N LEU A 97 -9.08 12.33 -0.71
CA LEU A 97 -8.82 11.41 0.38
C LEU A 97 -8.00 12.11 1.46
N SER A 98 -8.38 11.92 2.73
CA SER A 98 -7.59 12.34 3.89
C SER A 98 -6.78 11.16 4.41
N LEU A 99 -5.46 11.21 4.32
CA LEU A 99 -4.58 10.13 4.78
C LEU A 99 -3.79 10.57 6.01
N ALA A 100 -3.70 9.72 7.03
CA ALA A 100 -2.80 9.92 8.15
C ALA A 100 -1.34 9.86 7.65
N ASP A 101 -0.60 10.97 7.71
CA ASP A 101 0.74 11.07 7.14
C ASP A 101 1.82 10.61 8.11
N LEU A 102 2.20 9.34 8.03
CA LEU A 102 3.33 8.78 8.78
C LEU A 102 4.69 9.10 8.12
N THR A 103 4.70 9.75 6.95
CA THR A 103 5.94 10.21 6.31
C THR A 103 6.39 11.58 6.82
N ALA A 104 5.49 12.32 7.47
CA ALA A 104 5.81 13.63 8.02
C ALA A 104 6.91 13.53 9.10
N PRO A 105 7.86 14.48 9.12
CA PRO A 105 9.00 14.44 10.02
C PRO A 105 8.58 14.31 11.49
N GLY A 106 9.17 13.32 12.18
CA GLY A 106 8.97 13.12 13.61
C GLY A 106 7.69 12.39 14.01
N VAL A 107 6.65 12.32 13.17
CA VAL A 107 5.33 11.75 13.52
C VAL A 107 5.43 10.31 14.03
N MET A 108 6.14 9.46 13.32
CA MET A 108 6.30 8.05 13.76
C MET A 108 6.90 7.94 15.15
N ALA A 109 7.95 8.70 15.42
CA ALA A 109 8.66 8.64 16.70
C ALA A 109 7.86 9.32 17.83
N SER A 110 7.38 10.56 17.61
CA SER A 110 6.74 11.35 18.65
C SER A 110 5.34 10.87 19.00
N GLN A 111 4.54 10.45 18.01
CA GLN A 111 3.16 10.05 18.25
C GLN A 111 3.00 8.57 18.56
N PHE A 112 3.89 7.71 18.02
CA PHE A 112 3.71 6.25 18.10
C PHE A 112 4.91 5.49 18.69
N GLY A 113 6.03 6.18 19.02
CA GLY A 113 7.27 5.52 19.44
C GLY A 113 7.79 4.53 18.38
N LEU A 114 7.51 4.79 17.11
CA LEU A 114 7.82 3.92 15.98
C LEU A 114 9.04 4.46 15.23
N ASN A 115 10.04 3.60 14.99
CA ASN A 115 11.16 3.90 14.10
C ASN A 115 11.04 3.15 12.76
N LEU A 116 11.90 3.49 11.78
CA LEU A 116 11.88 2.85 10.46
C LEU A 116 12.11 1.33 10.51
N ALA A 117 12.94 0.84 11.45
CA ALA A 117 13.19 -0.60 11.58
C ALA A 117 11.93 -1.34 12.09
N GLN A 118 11.21 -0.74 13.02
CA GLN A 118 9.93 -1.27 13.50
C GLN A 118 8.85 -1.21 12.42
N LEU A 119 8.76 -0.10 11.68
CA LEU A 119 7.87 0.01 10.53
C LEU A 119 8.17 -1.05 9.47
N ALA A 120 9.46 -1.28 9.19
CA ALA A 120 9.93 -2.29 8.24
C ALA A 120 9.82 -3.74 8.76
N SER A 121 9.57 -3.94 10.05
CA SER A 121 9.43 -5.27 10.67
C SER A 121 8.32 -6.09 10.01
N ARG A 122 8.47 -7.41 10.07
CA ARG A 122 7.42 -8.37 9.71
C ARG A 122 6.50 -8.70 10.89
N ARG A 123 6.77 -8.15 12.07
CA ARG A 123 5.89 -8.23 13.25
C ARG A 123 4.94 -7.04 13.22
N TYR A 124 3.75 -7.23 12.72
CA TYR A 124 2.81 -6.15 12.40
C TYR A 124 1.97 -5.67 13.58
N ALA A 125 2.02 -6.32 14.74
CA ALA A 125 1.14 -5.99 15.86
C ALA A 125 1.18 -4.50 16.27
N HIS A 126 2.34 -3.83 16.17
CA HIS A 126 2.44 -2.40 16.50
C HIS A 126 1.75 -1.54 15.43
N THR A 127 2.09 -1.74 14.16
CA THR A 127 1.48 -0.98 13.05
C THR A 127 -0.01 -1.26 12.87
N GLN A 128 -0.46 -2.46 13.19
CA GLN A 128 -1.88 -2.82 13.21
C GLN A 128 -2.65 -2.08 14.32
N ARG A 129 -2.05 -1.92 15.51
CA ARG A 129 -2.64 -1.08 16.56
C ARG A 129 -2.71 0.40 16.15
N ILE A 130 -1.68 0.89 15.47
CA ILE A 130 -1.68 2.24 14.92
C ILE A 130 -2.81 2.39 13.89
N ALA A 131 -2.96 1.45 12.96
CA ALA A 131 -4.04 1.48 11.98
C ALA A 131 -5.42 1.48 12.63
N ALA A 132 -5.64 0.61 13.62
CA ALA A 132 -6.88 0.57 14.37
C ALA A 132 -7.18 1.90 15.08
N LEU A 133 -6.17 2.51 15.71
CA LEU A 133 -6.30 3.81 16.35
C LEU A 133 -6.64 4.92 15.33
N LEU A 134 -5.90 4.98 14.22
CA LEU A 134 -6.13 5.98 13.15
C LEU A 134 -7.50 5.82 12.49
N HIS A 135 -7.98 4.58 12.37
CA HIS A 135 -9.30 4.28 11.85
C HIS A 135 -10.41 4.82 12.76
N GLU A 136 -10.24 4.80 14.07
CA GLU A 136 -11.24 5.25 15.06
C GLU A 136 -11.22 6.77 15.26
N LEU A 137 -10.18 7.49 14.79
CA LEU A 137 -10.11 8.94 14.96
C LEU A 137 -11.22 9.63 14.19
N ALA A 138 -11.91 10.53 14.90
CA ALA A 138 -12.99 11.34 14.35
C ALA A 138 -12.69 12.83 14.54
N GLU A 139 -13.26 13.64 13.67
CA GLU A 139 -13.34 15.09 13.79
C GLU A 139 -14.42 15.48 14.84
N PRO A 140 -14.46 16.73 15.30
CA PRO A 140 -15.43 17.18 16.31
C PRO A 140 -16.90 16.99 15.90
N ASP A 141 -17.19 16.93 14.59
CA ASP A 141 -18.51 16.68 14.03
C ASP A 141 -18.89 15.19 13.94
N GLY A 142 -17.97 14.31 14.37
CA GLY A 142 -18.14 12.86 14.32
C GLY A 142 -17.74 12.19 13.01
N ALA A 143 -17.34 12.96 12.00
CA ALA A 143 -16.83 12.40 10.74
C ALA A 143 -15.47 11.70 10.96
N HIS A 144 -15.21 10.65 10.22
CA HIS A 144 -13.90 9.99 10.29
C HIS A 144 -12.79 10.90 9.76
N ARG A 145 -11.72 11.04 10.54
CA ARG A 145 -10.61 11.93 10.19
C ARG A 145 -9.79 11.44 9.01
N PHE A 146 -9.64 10.12 8.84
CA PHE A 146 -8.77 9.54 7.82
C PHE A 146 -9.44 8.45 7.00
N ASP A 147 -9.21 8.47 5.69
CA ASP A 147 -9.58 7.43 4.73
C ASP A 147 -8.54 6.32 4.65
N GLY A 148 -7.37 6.51 5.25
CA GLY A 148 -6.26 5.56 5.19
C GLY A 148 -4.98 6.12 5.80
N VAL A 149 -3.87 5.45 5.51
CA VAL A 149 -2.53 5.75 6.04
C VAL A 149 -1.54 5.91 4.90
N LEU A 150 -0.81 7.02 4.86
CA LEU A 150 0.37 7.21 4.02
C LEU A 150 1.63 6.85 4.83
N TYR A 151 2.47 5.97 4.31
CA TYR A 151 3.64 5.46 5.04
C TYR A 151 4.85 5.23 4.11
N PRO A 152 6.11 5.32 4.63
CA PRO A 152 7.30 5.08 3.83
C PRO A 152 7.34 3.63 3.32
N SER A 153 7.63 3.46 2.02
CA SER A 153 7.90 2.14 1.47
C SER A 153 9.14 1.53 2.10
N ARG A 154 9.05 0.27 2.51
CA ARG A 154 10.18 -0.46 3.05
C ARG A 154 11.19 -0.84 1.98
N ASN A 155 10.71 -1.18 0.80
CA ASN A 155 11.50 -1.80 -0.26
C ASN A 155 11.79 -0.85 -1.42
N ASN A 156 11.19 0.34 -1.43
CA ASN A 156 11.33 1.36 -2.49
C ASN A 156 11.51 2.77 -1.90
N HIS A 157 12.41 2.93 -0.92
CA HIS A 157 12.71 4.25 -0.35
C HIS A 157 13.32 5.19 -1.41
N PRO A 158 12.97 6.50 -1.47
CA PRO A 158 12.12 7.25 -0.52
C PRO A 158 10.62 7.26 -0.83
N ALA A 159 10.14 6.42 -1.76
CA ALA A 159 8.74 6.37 -2.12
C ALA A 159 7.84 6.05 -0.90
N ALA A 160 6.58 6.47 -1.00
CA ALA A 160 5.54 6.18 -0.03
C ALA A 160 4.48 5.24 -0.60
N CYS A 161 3.80 4.54 0.29
CA CYS A 161 2.67 3.66 0.00
C CYS A 161 1.45 4.13 0.75
N VAL A 162 0.28 3.69 0.30
CA VAL A 162 -0.99 3.97 0.95
C VAL A 162 -1.67 2.67 1.34
N ALA A 163 -2.22 2.65 2.55
CA ALA A 163 -3.15 1.64 3.03
C ALA A 163 -4.51 2.34 3.22
N LEU A 164 -5.43 2.12 2.27
CA LEU A 164 -6.77 2.69 2.28
C LEU A 164 -7.70 1.83 3.14
N PHE A 165 -8.50 2.45 3.98
CA PHE A 165 -9.58 1.81 4.71
C PHE A 165 -10.81 1.62 3.82
N ASP A 166 -11.64 0.62 4.11
CA ASP A 166 -12.81 0.27 3.28
C ASP A 166 -13.86 1.39 3.17
N ARG A 167 -13.87 2.34 4.12
CA ARG A 167 -14.70 3.56 4.01
C ARG A 167 -14.35 4.44 2.81
N ALA A 168 -13.12 4.33 2.29
CA ALA A 168 -12.69 5.06 1.09
C ALA A 168 -13.25 4.47 -0.21
N ALA A 169 -13.94 3.32 -0.18
CA ALA A 169 -14.36 2.60 -1.38
C ALA A 169 -15.18 3.44 -2.37
N GLU A 170 -16.12 4.24 -1.85
CA GLU A 170 -16.99 5.09 -2.67
C GLU A 170 -16.27 6.28 -3.33
N LYS A 171 -15.09 6.65 -2.79
CA LYS A 171 -14.23 7.72 -3.32
C LYS A 171 -13.26 7.23 -4.40
N LEU A 172 -13.35 5.96 -4.82
CA LEU A 172 -12.41 5.31 -5.72
C LEU A 172 -13.12 4.70 -6.93
N SER A 173 -12.41 4.62 -8.05
CA SER A 173 -12.86 3.89 -9.23
C SER A 173 -11.76 3.07 -9.86
N LEU A 174 -12.12 1.97 -10.51
CA LEU A 174 -11.19 1.25 -11.39
C LEU A 174 -11.12 2.00 -12.72
N VAL A 175 -9.93 2.50 -13.07
CA VAL A 175 -9.67 3.22 -14.33
C VAL A 175 -9.16 2.25 -15.38
N ASP A 176 -8.25 1.34 -15.01
CA ASP A 176 -7.66 0.36 -15.92
C ASP A 176 -7.28 -0.92 -15.18
N ASP A 177 -7.27 -2.06 -15.91
CA ASP A 177 -6.93 -3.40 -15.39
C ASP A 177 -6.19 -4.20 -16.47
N ILE A 178 -4.87 -4.08 -16.50
CA ILE A 178 -4.01 -4.68 -17.52
C ILE A 178 -3.12 -5.78 -16.96
N ALA A 179 -2.71 -6.73 -17.79
CA ALA A 179 -1.74 -7.75 -17.36
C ALA A 179 -0.38 -7.10 -17.09
N LEU A 180 0.30 -7.53 -16.02
CA LEU A 180 1.60 -6.97 -15.64
C LEU A 180 2.60 -6.96 -16.81
N ARG A 181 2.63 -8.02 -17.63
CA ARG A 181 3.53 -8.15 -18.78
C ARG A 181 3.32 -7.07 -19.85
N ASP A 182 2.10 -6.51 -19.91
CA ASP A 182 1.68 -5.55 -20.93
C ASP A 182 1.74 -4.10 -20.41
N HIS A 183 2.09 -3.91 -19.14
CA HIS A 183 2.22 -2.58 -18.53
C HIS A 183 3.43 -1.83 -19.10
N VAL A 184 3.23 -0.57 -19.47
CA VAL A 184 4.24 0.28 -20.10
C VAL A 184 5.54 0.40 -19.30
N ASP A 185 5.45 0.46 -17.96
CA ASP A 185 6.61 0.60 -17.06
C ASP A 185 7.26 -0.73 -16.68
N TRP A 186 6.71 -1.89 -17.10
CA TRP A 186 7.24 -3.19 -16.74
C TRP A 186 8.70 -3.40 -17.21
N PRO A 187 9.08 -3.08 -18.48
CA PRO A 187 10.47 -3.20 -18.91
C PRO A 187 11.43 -2.32 -18.13
N SER A 188 11.02 -1.08 -17.83
CA SER A 188 11.80 -0.13 -17.04
C SER A 188 12.00 -0.63 -15.60
N PHE A 189 10.96 -1.20 -15.00
CA PHE A 189 11.06 -1.83 -13.68
C PHE A 189 12.08 -2.97 -13.67
N LEU A 190 12.03 -3.89 -14.64
CA LEU A 190 12.99 -5.00 -14.75
C LEU A 190 14.44 -4.50 -14.79
N SER A 191 14.69 -3.47 -15.59
CA SER A 191 16.02 -2.87 -15.73
C SER A 191 16.47 -2.18 -14.44
N ASN A 192 15.67 -1.25 -13.92
CA ASN A 192 16.03 -0.40 -12.78
C ASN A 192 16.23 -1.21 -11.49
N TYR A 193 15.42 -2.25 -11.29
CA TYR A 193 15.49 -3.11 -10.09
C TYR A 193 16.28 -4.41 -10.30
N GLN A 194 16.93 -4.55 -11.47
CA GLN A 194 17.72 -5.72 -11.84
C GLN A 194 16.97 -7.05 -11.61
N VAL A 195 15.71 -7.09 -12.06
CA VAL A 195 14.85 -8.26 -11.94
C VAL A 195 15.05 -9.18 -13.15
N VAL A 196 15.23 -10.47 -12.90
CA VAL A 196 15.34 -11.49 -13.94
C VAL A 196 14.03 -12.28 -14.02
N VAL A 197 13.49 -12.42 -15.23
CA VAL A 197 12.34 -13.28 -15.49
C VAL A 197 12.85 -14.68 -15.83
N LEU A 198 12.57 -15.63 -14.95
CA LEU A 198 12.96 -17.03 -15.14
C LEU A 198 11.92 -17.76 -16.01
N PRO A 199 12.32 -18.82 -16.74
CA PRO A 199 11.37 -19.73 -17.40
C PRO A 199 10.30 -20.23 -16.42
N ALA A 200 9.20 -20.73 -16.98
CA ALA A 200 8.13 -21.37 -16.21
C ALA A 200 8.60 -22.71 -15.64
#